data_f5d5667226185275cdf6488e75d54f98
#
_entry.id   f5d5667226185275cdf6488e75d54f98
#
_cell.length_a   1.000
_cell.length_b   1.000
_cell.length_c   1.000
_cell.angle_alpha   90.00
_cell.angle_beta   90.00
_cell.angle_gamma   90.00
#
_symmetry.space_group_name_H-M   'P 1'
#
loop_
_entity.id
_entity.type
_entity.pdbx_description
1 polymer ?
#
loop_
_entity_poly.entity_id
_entity_poly.type
_entity_poly.pdbx_seq_one_letter_code
_entity_poly.pdbx_strand_id
1 'polypeptide(L)'
;MFDIQQELKKLPAKPGVYLMHNSKDEIIYVGKAIKLCNRVRQYFQDSRNLSVKIQHMVKNVAYFEYIITDSELEALVLENNLIKEHHPKYKYKN
;
A
#
# COMPACT_ATOMS: atom_id res chain seq x y z
N MET A 1 4.09 14.67 -12.42
CA MET A 1 4.41 14.35 -11.01
C MET A 1 3.27 13.61 -10.35
N PHE A 2 3.56 12.60 -9.56
CA PHE A 2 2.53 11.83 -8.87
C PHE A 2 1.93 12.67 -7.74
N ASP A 3 0.64 12.90 -7.78
CA ASP A 3 -0.09 13.65 -6.76
C ASP A 3 -0.90 12.64 -5.93
N ILE A 4 -0.43 12.37 -4.73
CA ILE A 4 -1.04 11.35 -3.85
C ILE A 4 -2.52 11.65 -3.62
N GLN A 5 -2.88 12.89 -3.32
CA GLN A 5 -4.27 13.23 -3.02
C GLN A 5 -5.20 13.01 -4.21
N GLN A 6 -4.72 13.29 -5.43
CA GLN A 6 -5.50 13.05 -6.64
C GLN A 6 -5.60 11.55 -6.93
N GLU A 7 -4.51 10.81 -6.74
CA GLU A 7 -4.51 9.37 -7.01
C GLU A 7 -5.37 8.60 -6.01
N LEU A 8 -5.49 9.08 -4.78
CA LEU A 8 -6.38 8.46 -3.80
C LEU A 8 -7.83 8.45 -4.26
N LYS A 9 -8.25 9.47 -5.00
CA LYS A 9 -9.63 9.58 -5.51
C LYS A 9 -9.95 8.53 -6.57
N LYS A 10 -8.93 7.98 -7.22
CA LYS A 10 -9.11 7.01 -8.31
C LYS A 10 -9.17 5.57 -7.81
N LEU A 11 -8.89 5.33 -6.55
CA LEU A 11 -8.81 3.96 -6.00
C LEU A 11 -10.19 3.29 -5.98
N PRO A 12 -10.27 2.05 -6.49
CA PRO A 12 -11.54 1.33 -6.51
C PRO A 12 -11.89 0.69 -5.17
N ALA A 13 -13.19 0.45 -4.96
CA ALA A 13 -13.69 -0.26 -3.78
C ALA A 13 -13.65 -1.78 -4.07
N LYS A 14 -12.46 -2.28 -4.39
CA LYS A 14 -12.23 -3.68 -4.77
C LYS A 14 -11.05 -4.25 -4.00
N PRO A 15 -11.00 -5.59 -3.87
CA PRO A 15 -9.83 -6.22 -3.25
C PRO A 15 -8.60 -6.09 -4.12
N GLY A 16 -7.45 -6.09 -3.50
CA GLY A 16 -6.21 -5.99 -4.24
C GLY A 16 -5.01 -5.81 -3.36
N VAL A 17 -3.89 -5.53 -4.00
CA VAL A 17 -2.60 -5.30 -3.36
C VAL A 17 -2.10 -3.92 -3.75
N TYR A 18 -1.50 -3.23 -2.79
CA TYR A 18 -0.88 -1.93 -3.04
C TYR A 18 0.60 -1.99 -2.70
N LEU A 19 1.38 -1.22 -3.45
CA LEU A 19 2.83 -1.16 -3.33
C LEU A 19 3.23 0.30 -3.14
N MET A 20 3.97 0.58 -2.07
CA MET A 20 4.44 1.93 -1.76
C MET A 20 5.90 2.07 -2.20
N HIS A 21 6.18 3.15 -2.94
CA HIS A 21 7.53 3.44 -3.44
C HIS A 21 8.07 4.71 -2.81
N ASN A 22 9.37 4.73 -2.54
CA ASN A 22 10.02 5.94 -2.07
C ASN A 22 10.54 6.78 -3.26
N SER A 23 11.23 7.89 -2.96
CA SER A 23 11.72 8.80 -4.01
C SER A 23 12.83 8.20 -4.87
N LYS A 24 13.42 7.10 -4.42
CA LYS A 24 14.43 6.37 -5.19
C LYS A 24 13.83 5.24 -5.99
N ASP A 25 12.51 5.18 -6.06
CA ASP A 25 11.75 4.15 -6.77
C ASP A 25 11.95 2.74 -6.20
N GLU A 26 12.25 2.65 -4.91
CA GLU A 26 12.33 1.39 -4.21
C GLU A 26 10.96 1.05 -3.63
N ILE A 27 10.54 -0.22 -3.70
CA ILE A 27 9.31 -0.68 -3.07
C ILE A 27 9.60 -0.85 -1.58
N ILE A 28 9.01 0.02 -0.76
CA ILE A 28 9.27 0.04 0.67
C ILE A 28 8.19 -0.64 1.49
N TYR A 29 7.02 -0.91 0.89
CA TYR A 29 5.94 -1.58 1.59
C TYR A 29 4.98 -2.21 0.58
N VAL A 30 4.48 -3.40 0.92
CA VAL A 30 3.46 -4.12 0.15
C VAL A 30 2.35 -4.53 1.12
N GLY A 31 1.11 -4.25 0.77
CA GLY A 31 -0.02 -4.62 1.60
C GLY A 31 -1.21 -5.07 0.78
N LYS A 32 -2.13 -5.78 1.43
CA LYS A 32 -3.38 -6.20 0.80
C LYS A 32 -4.55 -5.43 1.37
N ALA A 33 -5.65 -5.38 0.63
CA ALA A 33 -6.85 -4.72 1.06
C ALA A 33 -8.09 -5.46 0.56
N ILE A 34 -9.16 -5.42 1.36
CA ILE A 34 -10.49 -5.87 0.94
C ILE A 34 -11.08 -4.81 0.02
N LYS A 35 -10.91 -3.55 0.38
CA LYS A 35 -11.29 -2.38 -0.42
C LYS A 35 -10.10 -1.44 -0.49
N LEU A 36 -9.46 -1.41 -1.64
CA LEU A 36 -8.26 -0.59 -1.85
C LEU A 36 -8.47 0.87 -1.46
N CYS A 37 -9.62 1.46 -1.86
CA CYS A 37 -9.88 2.86 -1.57
C CYS A 37 -9.88 3.18 -0.08
N ASN A 38 -10.47 2.30 0.74
CA ASN A 38 -10.52 2.53 2.19
C ASN A 38 -9.15 2.35 2.83
N ARG A 39 -8.45 1.28 2.45
CA ARG A 39 -7.20 0.92 3.09
C ARG A 39 -6.08 1.91 2.77
N VAL A 40 -5.92 2.25 1.50
CA VAL A 40 -4.83 3.14 1.10
C VAL A 40 -5.06 4.56 1.63
N ARG A 41 -6.31 5.03 1.63
CA ARG A 41 -6.62 6.35 2.19
C ARG A 41 -6.25 6.48 3.65
N GLN A 42 -6.39 5.41 4.45
CA GLN A 42 -6.05 5.45 5.87
C GLN A 42 -4.61 5.88 6.11
N TYR A 43 -3.69 5.48 5.24
CA TYR A 43 -2.29 5.84 5.41
C TYR A 43 -2.04 7.34 5.25
N PHE A 44 -2.81 8.01 4.40
CA PHE A 44 -2.54 9.40 4.01
C PHE A 44 -3.52 10.40 4.59
N GLN A 45 -4.68 9.97 5.04
CA GLN A 45 -5.72 10.87 5.55
C GLN A 45 -5.92 10.78 7.06
N ASP A 46 -5.61 9.67 7.68
CA ASP A 46 -5.80 9.48 9.11
C ASP A 46 -4.63 8.70 9.71
N SER A 47 -3.46 9.30 9.64
CA SER A 47 -2.22 8.67 10.10
C SER A 47 -2.10 8.61 11.63
N ARG A 48 -2.92 9.37 12.37
CA ARG A 48 -2.79 9.46 13.83
C ARG A 48 -3.04 8.14 14.55
N ASN A 49 -3.87 7.28 13.95
CA ASN A 49 -4.20 5.98 14.52
C ASN A 49 -3.25 4.87 14.08
N LEU A 50 -2.22 5.21 13.33
CA LEU A 50 -1.24 4.25 12.84
C LEU A 50 -0.07 4.17 13.80
N SER A 51 0.61 3.02 13.81
CA SER A 51 1.83 2.86 14.63
C SER A 51 2.91 3.84 14.18
N VAL A 52 3.84 4.14 15.08
CA VAL A 52 4.95 5.03 14.77
C VAL A 52 5.72 4.54 13.55
N LYS A 53 5.91 3.22 13.46
CA LYS A 53 6.62 2.61 12.33
C LYS A 53 5.92 2.87 11.01
N ILE A 54 4.58 2.71 10.98
CA ILE A 54 3.81 3.00 9.76
C ILE A 54 3.84 4.49 9.43
N GLN A 55 3.71 5.34 10.43
CA GLN A 55 3.80 6.78 10.20
C GLN A 55 5.13 7.15 9.56
N HIS A 56 6.21 6.52 10.02
CA HIS A 56 7.53 6.72 9.44
C HIS A 56 7.57 6.25 7.98
N MET A 57 7.00 5.09 7.70
CA MET A 57 6.91 4.57 6.32
C MET A 57 6.17 5.56 5.42
N VAL A 58 5.00 6.05 5.86
CA VAL A 58 4.18 6.97 5.07
C VAL A 58 4.94 8.23 4.69
N LYS A 59 5.78 8.76 5.59
CA LYS A 59 6.58 9.95 5.31
C LYS A 59 7.57 9.74 4.16
N ASN A 60 7.94 8.50 3.89
CA ASN A 60 8.91 8.18 2.85
C ASN A 60 8.26 7.77 1.53
N VAL A 61 6.92 7.74 1.45
CA VAL A 61 6.23 7.37 0.23
C VAL A 61 6.23 8.53 -0.76
N ALA A 62 6.79 8.28 -1.94
CA ALA A 62 6.73 9.23 -3.05
C ALA A 62 5.53 8.95 -3.95
N TYR A 63 5.21 7.67 -4.17
CA TYR A 63 4.03 7.28 -4.94
C TYR A 63 3.64 5.86 -4.60
N PHE A 64 2.45 5.46 -5.03
CA PHE A 64 1.98 4.10 -4.86
C PHE A 64 1.37 3.57 -6.15
N GLU A 65 1.32 2.25 -6.26
CA GLU A 65 0.60 1.57 -7.32
C GLU A 65 -0.25 0.47 -6.69
N TYR A 66 -1.19 -0.06 -7.45
CA TYR A 66 -2.05 -1.12 -6.94
C TYR A 66 -2.43 -2.09 -8.03
N ILE A 67 -2.79 -3.29 -7.61
CA ILE A 67 -3.22 -4.38 -8.50
C ILE A 67 -4.56 -4.87 -7.97
N ILE A 68 -5.61 -4.80 -8.79
CA ILE A 68 -6.92 -5.32 -8.43
C ILE A 68 -6.90 -6.84 -8.56
N THR A 69 -7.50 -7.54 -7.59
CA THR A 69 -7.65 -8.99 -7.64
C THR A 69 -9.12 -9.35 -7.63
N ASP A 70 -9.45 -10.59 -8.03
CA ASP A 70 -10.83 -11.04 -8.07
C ASP A 70 -11.40 -11.36 -6.69
N SER A 71 -10.51 -11.59 -5.71
CA SER A 71 -10.93 -11.98 -4.36
C SER A 71 -9.87 -11.57 -3.33
N GLU A 72 -10.27 -11.63 -2.05
CA GLU A 72 -9.32 -11.41 -0.95
C GLU A 72 -8.25 -12.49 -0.91
N LEU A 73 -8.61 -13.72 -1.25
CA LEU A 73 -7.65 -14.82 -1.27
C LEU A 73 -6.57 -14.59 -2.32
N GLU A 74 -6.95 -14.14 -3.50
CA GLU A 74 -5.97 -13.77 -4.52
C GLU A 74 -5.07 -12.64 -4.04
N ALA A 75 -5.65 -11.66 -3.36
CA ALA A 75 -4.86 -10.54 -2.82
C ALA A 75 -3.83 -11.04 -1.81
N LEU A 76 -4.22 -11.99 -0.95
CA LEU A 76 -3.30 -12.55 0.03
C LEU A 76 -2.14 -13.28 -0.63
N VAL A 77 -2.44 -14.11 -1.63
CA VAL A 77 -1.42 -14.88 -2.35
C VAL A 77 -0.47 -13.92 -3.08
N LEU A 78 -1.03 -12.92 -3.75
CA LEU A 78 -0.22 -11.94 -4.47
C LEU A 78 0.65 -11.12 -3.53
N GLU A 79 0.11 -10.69 -2.40
CA GLU A 79 0.88 -9.97 -1.39
C GLU A 79 2.09 -10.77 -0.94
N ASN A 80 1.87 -12.05 -0.60
CA ASN A 80 2.96 -12.92 -0.15
C ASN A 80 4.04 -13.07 -1.22
N ASN A 81 3.64 -13.24 -2.47
CA ASN A 81 4.59 -13.38 -3.57
C ASN A 81 5.38 -12.09 -3.80
N LEU A 82 4.73 -10.95 -3.74
CA LEU A 82 5.40 -9.66 -3.94
C LEU A 82 6.35 -9.33 -2.79
N ILE A 83 5.98 -9.68 -1.56
CA ILE A 83 6.87 -9.48 -0.41
C ILE A 83 8.13 -10.33 -0.57
N LYS A 84 7.99 -11.58 -1.02
CA LYS A 84 9.14 -12.46 -1.25
C LYS A 84 10.01 -11.97 -2.39
N GLU A 85 9.42 -11.38 -3.41
CA GLU A 85 10.16 -10.89 -4.58
C GLU A 85 10.91 -9.61 -4.28
N HIS A 86 10.26 -8.65 -3.60
CA HIS A 86 10.78 -7.30 -3.45
C HIS A 86 11.50 -7.02 -2.13
N HIS A 87 11.30 -7.85 -1.12
CA HIS A 87 11.89 -7.65 0.22
C HIS A 87 11.74 -6.21 0.71
N PRO A 88 10.49 -5.70 0.82
CA PRO A 88 10.30 -4.31 1.19
C PRO A 88 10.88 -4.00 2.57
N LYS A 89 11.38 -2.78 2.74
CA LYS A 89 12.03 -2.32 3.97
C LYS A 89 11.08 -2.41 5.18
N TYR A 90 9.82 -2.04 4.98
CA TYR A 90 8.81 -2.09 6.05
C TYR A 90 7.99 -3.35 5.89
N LYS A 91 8.05 -4.24 6.90
CA LYS A 91 7.28 -5.46 6.92
C LYS A 91 6.33 -5.44 8.10
N TYR A 92 5.08 -5.79 7.85
CA TYR A 92 4.12 -5.99 8.90
C TYR A 92 3.76 -7.44 8.96
N LYS A 93 3.93 -7.99 10.15
CA LYS A 93 3.32 -9.26 10.48
C LYS A 93 2.02 -8.95 11.19
N ASN A 94 0.96 -9.47 10.67
CA ASN A 94 -0.31 -9.46 11.36
C ASN A 94 -0.32 -10.56 12.41
#